data_d8b27cf8b167688e4ccf42e3ce2f330d
#
_entry.id   d8b27cf8b167688e4ccf42e3ce2f330d
#
_cell.length_a   1.000
_cell.length_b   1.000
_cell.length_c   1.000
_cell.angle_alpha   90.00
_cell.angle_beta   90.00
_cell.angle_gamma   90.00
#
_symmetry.space_group_name_H-M   'P 1'
#
loop_
_entity.id
_entity.type
_entity.pdbx_description
1 polymer ?
#
loop_
_entity_poly.entity_id
_entity_poly.type
_entity_poly.pdbx_seq_one_letter_code
_entity_poly.pdbx_strand_id
1 'polypeptide(L)'
;MNITKTVNGDQLNIALEGRLDTGTAPELEKALNESLDLVKALTIDMSALEYISSAGLRTLLSAKKALYNKGTIKIVKPNDIVKEVFTVTGFNNIFDIED
;
A
#
# COMPACT_ATOMS: atom_id res chain seq x y z
N MET A 1 12.89 3.62 -5.01
CA MET A 1 11.64 2.88 -5.24
C MET A 1 10.89 3.48 -6.41
N ASN A 2 10.33 2.64 -7.24
CA ASN A 2 9.47 3.10 -8.33
C ASN A 2 8.01 2.92 -7.95
N ILE A 3 7.22 3.96 -8.20
CA ILE A 3 5.78 3.95 -7.94
C ILE A 3 5.06 4.23 -9.25
N THR A 4 4.18 3.32 -9.65
CA THR A 4 3.37 3.47 -10.85
C THR A 4 1.92 3.58 -10.44
N LYS A 5 1.27 4.71 -10.79
CA LYS A 5 -0.14 4.94 -10.50
C LYS A 5 -0.96 4.76 -11.77
N THR A 6 -2.06 4.03 -11.64
CA THR A 6 -3.03 3.88 -12.72
C THR A 6 -4.40 4.23 -12.16
N VAL A 7 -5.04 5.24 -12.75
CA VAL A 7 -6.35 5.72 -12.31
C VAL A 7 -7.40 5.25 -13.30
N ASN A 8 -8.49 4.69 -12.78
CA ASN A 8 -9.64 4.27 -13.59
C ASN A 8 -10.92 4.68 -12.84
N GLY A 9 -11.46 5.85 -13.18
CA GLY A 9 -12.60 6.40 -12.47
C GLY A 9 -12.25 6.70 -11.02
N ASP A 10 -12.96 6.09 -10.09
CA ASP A 10 -12.70 6.22 -8.64
C ASP A 10 -11.80 5.11 -8.10
N GLN A 11 -11.17 4.32 -8.99
CA GLN A 11 -10.25 3.26 -8.63
C GLN A 11 -8.81 3.70 -8.90
N LEU A 12 -7.95 3.43 -7.94
CA LEU A 12 -6.52 3.72 -8.04
C LEU A 12 -5.74 2.44 -7.82
N ASN A 13 -4.83 2.13 -8.75
CA ASN A 13 -3.89 1.04 -8.60
C ASN A 13 -2.49 1.65 -8.45
N ILE A 14 -1.81 1.29 -7.36
CA ILE A 14 -0.43 1.71 -7.12
C ILE A 14 0.44 0.45 -7.13
N ALA A 15 1.39 0.40 -8.06
CA ALA A 15 2.38 -0.67 -8.12
C ALA A 15 3.69 -0.17 -7.54
N LEU A 16 4.26 -0.94 -6.62
CA LEU A 16 5.51 -0.60 -5.94
C LEU A 16 6.63 -1.52 -6.40
N GLU A 17 7.79 -0.93 -6.70
CA GLU A 17 8.98 -1.70 -7.09
C GLU A 17 10.16 -1.26 -6.23
N GLY A 18 10.86 -2.22 -5.66
CA GLY A 18 12.04 -1.97 -4.84
C GLY A 18 11.77 -2.21 -3.37
N ARG A 19 12.20 -1.28 -2.52
CA ARG A 19 12.11 -1.39 -1.07
C ARG A 19 11.26 -0.28 -0.51
N LEU A 20 10.34 -0.60 0.37
CA LEU A 20 9.53 0.39 1.09
C LEU A 20 10.08 0.47 2.52
N ASP A 21 10.92 1.46 2.75
CA ASP A 21 11.63 1.65 4.01
C ASP A 21 11.54 3.12 4.47
N THR A 22 12.31 3.48 5.49
CA THR A 22 12.28 4.84 6.05
C THR A 22 12.61 5.91 5.00
N GLY A 23 13.53 5.59 4.07
CA GLY A 23 13.93 6.54 3.02
C GLY A 23 12.91 6.70 1.91
N THR A 24 12.12 5.65 1.63
CA THR A 24 11.17 5.65 0.51
C THR A 24 9.71 5.83 0.94
N ALA A 25 9.39 5.59 2.20
CA ALA A 25 8.02 5.77 2.69
C ALA A 25 7.43 7.14 2.38
N PRO A 26 8.19 8.26 2.49
CA PRO A 26 7.67 9.57 2.13
C PRO A 26 7.24 9.68 0.66
N GLU A 27 7.89 8.94 -0.25
CA GLU A 27 7.50 8.92 -1.67
C GLU A 27 6.12 8.31 -1.83
N LEU A 28 5.86 7.20 -1.14
CA LEU A 28 4.54 6.56 -1.19
C LEU A 28 3.49 7.45 -0.54
N GLU A 29 3.81 8.06 0.60
CA GLU A 29 2.89 8.97 1.29
C GLU A 29 2.48 10.12 0.38
N LYS A 30 3.43 10.72 -0.33
CA LYS A 30 3.15 11.79 -1.27
C LYS A 30 2.23 11.31 -2.40
N ALA A 31 2.53 10.15 -2.98
CA ALA A 31 1.74 9.58 -4.06
C ALA A 31 0.29 9.34 -3.61
N LEU A 32 0.10 8.86 -2.38
CA LEU A 32 -1.23 8.63 -1.82
C LEU A 32 -1.96 9.93 -1.56
N ASN A 33 -1.29 10.91 -0.94
CA ASN A 33 -1.91 12.20 -0.61
C ASN A 33 -2.39 12.96 -1.85
N GLU A 34 -1.72 12.78 -2.96
CA GLU A 34 -2.11 13.42 -4.22
C GLU A 34 -3.38 12.84 -4.82
N SER A 35 -3.78 11.64 -4.40
CA SER A 35 -4.81 10.87 -5.11
C SER A 35 -5.98 10.42 -4.26
N LEU A 36 -5.83 10.32 -2.93
CA LEU A 36 -6.82 9.65 -2.08
C LEU A 36 -8.17 10.35 -1.99
N ASP A 37 -8.23 11.66 -2.22
CA ASP A 37 -9.48 12.42 -2.09
C ASP A 37 -10.55 11.96 -3.09
N LEU A 38 -10.14 11.43 -4.23
CA LEU A 38 -11.05 11.05 -5.32
C LEU A 38 -11.19 9.53 -5.46
N VAL A 39 -10.55 8.77 -4.57
CA VAL A 39 -10.48 7.31 -4.69
C VAL A 39 -11.49 6.65 -3.77
N LYS A 40 -12.20 5.65 -4.30
CA LYS A 40 -13.10 4.79 -3.53
C LYS A 40 -12.55 3.37 -3.40
N ALA A 41 -11.66 2.97 -4.29
CA ALA A 41 -11.03 1.65 -4.22
C ALA A 41 -9.54 1.80 -4.54
N LEU A 42 -8.70 1.49 -3.57
CA LEU A 42 -7.25 1.51 -3.72
C LEU A 42 -6.74 0.09 -3.73
N THR A 43 -5.95 -0.25 -4.74
CA THR A 43 -5.22 -1.52 -4.82
C THR A 43 -3.73 -1.22 -4.83
N ILE A 44 -3.00 -1.86 -3.93
CA ILE A 44 -1.55 -1.73 -3.86
C ILE A 44 -0.94 -3.04 -4.34
N ASP A 45 -0.29 -2.99 -5.49
CA ASP A 45 0.36 -4.14 -6.10
C ASP A 45 1.80 -4.23 -5.60
N MET A 46 2.11 -5.28 -4.86
CA MET A 46 3.41 -5.49 -4.26
C MET A 46 4.22 -6.58 -4.95
N SER A 47 3.85 -6.96 -6.19
CA SER A 47 4.54 -8.06 -6.88
C SER A 47 6.01 -7.78 -7.12
N ALA A 48 6.42 -6.52 -7.24
CA ALA A 48 7.82 -6.13 -7.42
C ALA A 48 8.44 -5.50 -6.16
N LEU A 49 7.73 -5.52 -5.04
CA LEU A 49 8.27 -5.01 -3.77
C LEU A 49 9.11 -6.08 -3.09
N GLU A 50 10.35 -5.72 -2.73
CA GLU A 50 11.30 -6.66 -2.14
C GLU A 50 11.21 -6.72 -0.62
N TYR A 51 10.86 -5.59 0.03
CA TYR A 51 10.91 -5.47 1.48
C TYR A 51 10.04 -4.33 1.96
N ILE A 52 9.50 -4.45 3.17
CA ILE A 52 8.74 -3.39 3.83
C ILE A 52 9.22 -3.23 5.28
N SER A 53 9.43 -1.98 5.70
CA SER A 53 9.83 -1.63 7.06
C SER A 53 8.65 -1.09 7.86
N SER A 54 8.89 -0.81 9.15
CA SER A 54 7.86 -0.21 10.02
C SER A 54 7.38 1.15 9.49
N ALA A 55 8.25 1.92 8.86
CA ALA A 55 7.86 3.21 8.25
C ALA A 55 6.87 2.98 7.10
N GLY A 56 7.10 1.95 6.28
CA GLY A 56 6.18 1.57 5.22
C GLY A 56 4.84 1.10 5.78
N LEU A 57 4.86 0.31 6.84
CA LEU A 57 3.63 -0.14 7.48
C LEU A 57 2.81 1.03 8.00
N ARG A 58 3.46 2.05 8.59
CA ARG A 58 2.76 3.25 9.06
C ARG A 58 2.11 4.00 7.91
N THR A 59 2.77 4.08 6.76
CA THR A 59 2.20 4.71 5.57
C THR A 59 0.95 3.98 5.11
N LEU A 60 0.98 2.65 5.11
CA LEU A 60 -0.21 1.85 4.76
C LEU A 60 -1.36 2.09 5.74
N LEU A 61 -1.06 2.17 7.04
CA LEU A 61 -2.09 2.46 8.04
C LEU A 61 -2.69 3.84 7.83
N SER A 62 -1.88 4.84 7.47
CA SER A 62 -2.38 6.18 7.18
C SER A 62 -3.34 6.17 5.99
N ALA A 63 -3.01 5.40 4.96
CA ALA A 63 -3.89 5.25 3.80
C ALA A 63 -5.22 4.60 4.20
N LYS A 64 -5.16 3.56 5.04
CA LYS A 64 -6.37 2.90 5.50
C LYS A 64 -7.25 3.84 6.31
N LYS A 65 -6.67 4.65 7.17
CA LYS A 65 -7.41 5.65 7.94
C LYS A 65 -8.03 6.71 7.04
N ALA A 66 -7.31 7.16 6.02
CA ALA A 66 -7.82 8.16 5.08
C ALA A 66 -9.01 7.65 4.30
N LEU A 67 -9.07 6.34 4.03
CA LEU A 67 -10.18 5.72 3.29
C LEU A 67 -11.29 5.20 4.20
N TYR A 68 -11.16 5.33 5.52
CA TYR A 68 -12.17 4.88 6.45
C TYR A 68 -13.52 5.54 6.14
N ASN A 69 -14.56 4.72 5.95
CA ASN A 69 -15.91 5.16 5.56
C ASN A 69 -16.01 5.84 4.17
N LYS A 70 -14.92 5.87 3.42
CA LYS A 70 -14.91 6.49 2.09
C LYS A 70 -14.67 5.48 0.98
N GLY A 71 -13.96 4.39 1.29
CA GLY A 71 -13.61 3.42 0.28
C GLY A 71 -12.90 2.21 0.86
N THR A 72 -12.28 1.45 -0.03
CA THR A 72 -11.60 0.21 0.31
C THR A 72 -10.13 0.24 -0.07
N ILE A 73 -9.34 -0.55 0.62
CA ILE A 73 -7.93 -0.73 0.31
C ILE A 73 -7.62 -2.23 0.28
N LYS A 74 -6.92 -2.66 -0.77
CA LYS A 74 -6.53 -4.05 -0.96
C LYS A 74 -5.06 -4.12 -1.33
N ILE A 75 -4.37 -5.13 -0.81
CA ILE A 75 -2.96 -5.40 -1.11
C ILE A 75 -2.91 -6.70 -1.91
N VAL A 76 -2.20 -6.69 -3.04
CA VAL A 76 -2.11 -7.88 -3.88
C VAL A 76 -0.65 -8.29 -4.10
N LYS A 77 -0.44 -9.59 -4.18
CA LYS A 77 0.82 -10.23 -4.58
C LYS A 77 2.05 -9.86 -3.75
N PRO A 78 1.96 -9.79 -2.40
CA PRO A 78 3.16 -9.61 -1.61
C PRO A 78 4.04 -10.86 -1.72
N ASN A 79 5.38 -10.68 -1.72
CA ASN A 79 6.29 -11.82 -1.68
C ASN A 79 6.34 -12.44 -0.28
N ASP A 80 7.06 -13.55 -0.13
CA ASP A 80 7.10 -14.28 1.14
C ASP A 80 7.68 -13.46 2.28
N ILE A 81 8.66 -12.61 2.01
CA ILE A 81 9.29 -11.74 3.01
C ILE A 81 8.28 -10.71 3.51
N VAL A 82 7.58 -10.06 2.59
CA VAL A 82 6.56 -9.05 2.93
C VAL A 82 5.37 -9.70 3.66
N LYS A 83 4.96 -10.89 3.22
CA LYS A 83 3.89 -11.65 3.91
C LYS A 83 4.27 -11.97 5.35
N GLU A 84 5.52 -12.35 5.59
CA GLU A 84 6.00 -12.64 6.94
C GLU A 84 5.88 -11.41 7.83
N VAL A 85 6.26 -10.24 7.31
CA VAL A 85 6.13 -8.99 8.05
C VAL A 85 4.66 -8.72 8.38
N PHE A 86 3.75 -8.93 7.43
CA PHE A 86 2.32 -8.75 7.67
C PHE A 86 1.79 -9.72 8.73
N THR A 87 2.27 -10.96 8.72
CA THR A 87 1.86 -11.97 9.70
C THR A 87 2.35 -11.58 11.10
N VAL A 88 3.62 -11.24 11.23
CA VAL A 88 4.22 -10.90 12.53
C VAL A 88 3.61 -9.65 13.13
N THR A 89 3.25 -8.67 12.31
CA THR A 89 2.68 -7.40 12.77
C THR A 89 1.16 -7.42 12.91
N GLY A 90 0.50 -8.49 12.47
CA GLY A 90 -0.96 -8.58 12.49
C GLY A 90 -1.65 -7.83 11.36
N PHE A 91 -0.91 -7.31 10.40
CA PHE A 91 -1.48 -6.57 9.28
C PHE A 91 -2.39 -7.43 8.41
N ASN A 92 -2.15 -8.74 8.35
CA ASN A 92 -3.02 -9.65 7.62
C ASN A 92 -4.44 -9.73 8.20
N ASN A 93 -4.64 -9.24 9.44
CA ASN A 93 -5.96 -9.15 10.04
C ASN A 93 -6.61 -7.76 9.83
N ILE A 94 -5.83 -6.78 9.37
CA ILE A 94 -6.28 -5.40 9.20
C ILE A 94 -6.57 -5.10 7.72
N PHE A 95 -5.75 -5.64 6.82
CA PHE A 95 -5.86 -5.40 5.39
C PHE A 95 -6.41 -6.63 4.67
N ASP A 96 -7.10 -6.37 3.56
CA ASP A 96 -7.47 -7.40 2.60
C ASP A 96 -6.23 -7.69 1.76
N ILE A 97 -5.64 -8.86 1.92
CA ILE A 97 -4.40 -9.23 1.24
C ILE A 97 -4.67 -10.44 0.35
N GLU A 98 -4.41 -10.29 -0.94
CA GLU A 98 -4.55 -11.36 -1.92
C GLU A 98 -3.18 -11.77 -2.47
N ASP A 99 -2.98 -13.05 -2.65
CA ASP A 99 -1.75 -13.59 -3.24
C ASP A 99 -1.66 -13.38 -4.75
#